data_4c7d3a656ce7bd1a2fca2cd3f35495fc
#
_entry.id   4c7d3a656ce7bd1a2fca2cd3f35495fc
#
_cell.length_a   1.000
_cell.length_b   1.000
_cell.length_c   1.000
_cell.angle_alpha   90.00
_cell.angle_beta   90.00
_cell.angle_gamma   90.00
#
_symmetry.space_group_name_H-M   'P 1'
#
loop_
_entity.id
_entity.type
_entity.pdbx_description
1 polymer ?
#
loop_
_entity_poly.entity_id
_entity_poly.type
_entity_poly.pdbx_seq_one_letter_code
_entity_poly.pdbx_strand_id
1 'polypeptide(L)'
;IRFFPGWPKEEQLMGFGICGGIPKYLELFAQYASLREAVLGELLLPSGHLIEEPENLMKQELREPAFYNSILAAIAGGATRLNEIAQAVGTESSKLGFYLGNLRELGLVAQEKPVGKGGSRHGVYRIADEMFAFWFRFLPSCRNLIAMGVAERTYDERIAPRLDEWFGHVFERICMEYLKFQV
;
A
#
# COMPACT_ATOMS: atom_id res chain seq x y z
N ILE A 1 17.89 -10.93 2.69
CA ILE A 1 17.72 -9.46 2.78
C ILE A 1 18.55 -8.98 3.95
N ARG A 2 19.46 -8.02 3.74
CA ARG A 2 20.43 -7.59 4.78
C ARG A 2 19.79 -6.79 5.93
N PHE A 3 18.61 -6.21 5.74
CA PHE A 3 17.96 -5.35 6.73
C PHE A 3 17.34 -6.11 7.92
N PHE A 4 16.92 -7.36 7.74
CA PHE A 4 16.20 -8.13 8.76
C PHE A 4 16.92 -9.45 9.09
N PRO A 5 18.19 -9.43 9.56
CA PRO A 5 19.02 -10.65 9.66
C PRO A 5 18.49 -11.67 10.67
N GLY A 6 17.70 -11.25 11.64
CA GLY A 6 17.12 -12.12 12.67
C GLY A 6 15.73 -12.66 12.36
N TRP A 7 15.09 -12.17 11.28
CA TRP A 7 13.72 -12.59 10.95
C TRP A 7 13.70 -13.88 10.14
N PRO A 8 12.61 -14.68 10.20
CA PRO A 8 12.36 -15.75 9.25
C PRO A 8 12.38 -15.24 7.80
N LYS A 9 12.82 -16.06 6.85
CA LYS A 9 12.98 -15.63 5.43
C LYS A 9 11.69 -15.10 4.81
N GLU A 10 10.55 -15.71 5.15
CA GLU A 10 9.24 -15.27 4.68
C GLU A 10 8.90 -13.88 5.23
N GLU A 11 9.12 -13.65 6.51
CA GLU A 11 8.91 -12.33 7.12
C GLU A 11 9.87 -11.27 6.57
N GLN A 12 11.13 -11.64 6.25
CA GLN A 12 12.08 -10.74 5.58
C GLN A 12 11.55 -10.26 4.21
N LEU A 13 10.96 -11.17 3.43
CA LEU A 13 10.37 -10.84 2.14
C LEU A 13 9.10 -9.99 2.28
N MET A 14 8.25 -10.33 3.25
CA MET A 14 7.04 -9.55 3.54
C MET A 14 7.39 -8.14 4.04
N GLY A 15 8.34 -8.00 4.96
CA GLY A 15 8.82 -6.71 5.44
C GLY A 15 9.42 -5.86 4.31
N PHE A 16 10.22 -6.47 3.44
CA PHE A 16 10.72 -5.79 2.24
C PHE A 16 9.55 -5.37 1.31
N GLY A 17 8.56 -6.24 1.13
CA GLY A 17 7.37 -5.97 0.33
C GLY A 17 6.54 -4.81 0.88
N ILE A 18 6.36 -4.72 2.19
CA ILE A 18 5.64 -3.60 2.82
C ILE A 18 6.43 -2.30 2.67
N CYS A 19 7.75 -2.34 2.90
CA CYS A 19 8.60 -1.15 2.81
C CYS A 19 8.88 -0.69 1.36
N GLY A 20 8.55 -1.49 0.34
CA GLY A 20 8.77 -1.16 -1.07
C GLY A 20 10.23 -0.90 -1.45
N GLY A 21 11.18 -1.41 -0.65
CA GLY A 21 12.61 -1.15 -0.85
C GLY A 21 13.09 0.25 -0.44
N ILE A 22 12.24 1.07 0.16
CA ILE A 22 12.58 2.43 0.61
C ILE A 22 13.47 2.33 1.87
N PRO A 23 14.72 2.84 1.83
CA PRO A 23 15.67 2.67 2.93
C PRO A 23 15.16 3.14 4.28
N LYS A 24 14.52 4.31 4.35
CA LYS A 24 13.94 4.87 5.58
C LYS A 24 12.95 3.90 6.24
N TYR A 25 12.06 3.28 5.46
CA TYR A 25 11.07 2.35 5.98
C TYR A 25 11.71 1.03 6.43
N LEU A 26 12.70 0.56 5.66
CA LEU A 26 13.47 -0.63 6.02
C LEU A 26 14.24 -0.44 7.33
N GLU A 27 14.84 0.74 7.56
CA GLU A 27 15.54 1.08 8.80
C GLU A 27 14.59 1.14 9.99
N LEU A 28 13.37 1.68 9.83
CA LEU A 28 12.35 1.69 10.87
C LEU A 28 11.94 0.26 11.25
N PHE A 29 11.63 -0.57 10.26
CA PHE A 29 11.23 -1.96 10.49
C PHE A 29 12.36 -2.81 11.08
N ALA A 30 13.61 -2.54 10.73
CA ALA A 30 14.78 -3.27 11.24
C ALA A 30 15.05 -3.09 12.74
N GLN A 31 14.37 -2.16 13.40
CA GLN A 31 14.47 -1.95 14.84
C GLN A 31 13.69 -2.98 15.65
N TYR A 32 12.85 -3.79 15.00
CA TYR A 32 11.98 -4.77 15.63
C TYR A 32 12.47 -6.20 15.41
N ALA A 33 12.11 -7.10 16.32
CA ALA A 33 12.53 -8.50 16.27
C ALA A 33 11.73 -9.36 15.29
N SER A 34 10.56 -8.89 14.82
CA SER A 34 9.66 -9.61 13.92
C SER A 34 8.85 -8.65 13.04
N LEU A 35 8.28 -9.19 11.96
CA LEU A 35 7.33 -8.46 11.12
C LEU A 35 6.12 -7.96 11.92
N ARG A 36 5.58 -8.81 12.81
CA ARG A 36 4.45 -8.45 13.66
C ARG A 36 4.75 -7.23 14.51
N GLU A 37 5.89 -7.24 15.19
CA GLU A 37 6.31 -6.12 16.04
C GLU A 37 6.54 -4.84 15.24
N ALA A 38 7.14 -4.93 14.05
CA ALA A 38 7.36 -3.78 13.18
C ALA A 38 6.05 -3.16 12.70
N VAL A 39 5.08 -3.96 12.25
CA VAL A 39 3.75 -3.48 11.85
C VAL A 39 3.00 -2.88 13.03
N LEU A 40 3.05 -3.51 14.21
CA LEU A 40 2.46 -2.95 15.42
C LEU A 40 3.08 -1.60 15.77
N GLY A 41 4.41 -1.53 15.85
CA GLY A 41 5.13 -0.35 16.30
C GLY A 41 5.01 0.83 15.35
N GLU A 42 5.14 0.61 14.05
CA GLU A 42 5.21 1.70 13.07
C GLU A 42 3.86 2.08 12.45
N LEU A 43 2.88 1.15 12.42
CA LEU A 43 1.64 1.35 11.67
C LEU A 43 0.38 1.30 12.55
N LEU A 44 0.42 0.72 13.75
CA LEU A 44 -0.79 0.54 14.59
C LEU A 44 -0.71 1.23 15.96
N LEU A 45 0.48 1.63 16.40
CA LEU A 45 0.62 2.41 17.62
C LEU A 45 0.67 3.91 17.32
N PRO A 46 0.10 4.78 18.17
CA PRO A 46 0.12 6.24 17.97
C PRO A 46 1.54 6.84 17.91
N SER A 47 2.53 6.15 18.46
CA SER A 47 3.96 6.54 18.39
C SER A 47 4.65 6.14 17.10
N GLY A 48 4.00 5.38 16.24
CA GLY A 48 4.59 4.89 14.98
C GLY A 48 4.79 6.02 13.96
N HIS A 49 5.91 5.99 13.26
CA HIS A 49 6.27 7.02 12.29
C HIS A 49 5.44 6.92 10.99
N LEU A 50 4.92 5.74 10.67
CA LEU A 50 4.24 5.48 9.39
C LEU A 50 2.71 5.49 9.51
N ILE A 51 2.17 5.61 10.73
CA ILE A 51 0.72 5.57 10.96
C ILE A 51 -0.03 6.70 10.26
N GLU A 52 0.55 7.90 10.18
CA GLU A 52 -0.05 9.07 9.53
C GLU A 52 0.68 9.51 8.26
N GLU A 53 1.77 8.86 7.89
CA GLU A 53 2.62 9.27 6.76
C GLU A 53 1.82 9.47 5.46
N PRO A 54 0.94 8.52 5.00
CA PRO A 54 0.19 8.71 3.77
C PRO A 54 -0.78 9.88 3.84
N GLU A 55 -1.46 10.09 4.97
CA GLU A 55 -2.40 11.19 5.12
C GLU A 55 -1.72 12.55 5.18
N ASN A 56 -0.56 12.61 5.84
CA ASN A 56 0.22 13.83 5.92
C ASN A 56 0.75 14.24 4.55
N LEU A 57 1.22 13.28 3.74
CA LEU A 57 1.61 13.54 2.37
C LEU A 57 0.43 14.10 1.56
N MET A 58 -0.76 13.47 1.64
CA MET A 58 -1.94 13.97 0.93
C MET A 58 -2.32 15.39 1.33
N LYS A 59 -2.22 15.73 2.62
CA LYS A 59 -2.52 17.07 3.14
C LYS A 59 -1.52 18.13 2.67
N GLN A 60 -0.26 17.76 2.51
CA GLN A 60 0.81 18.66 2.09
C GLN A 60 0.78 18.93 0.60
N GLU A 61 0.53 17.92 -0.23
CA GLU A 61 0.68 17.99 -1.67
C GLU A 61 -0.64 18.30 -2.42
N LEU A 62 -1.79 18.06 -1.80
CA LEU A 62 -3.08 18.05 -2.51
C LEU A 62 -4.13 18.94 -1.84
N ARG A 63 -4.94 19.62 -2.65
CA ARG A 63 -5.99 20.53 -2.14
C ARG A 63 -7.23 19.81 -1.56
N GLU A 64 -7.52 18.62 -2.05
CA GLU A 64 -8.69 17.82 -1.64
C GLU A 64 -8.26 16.45 -1.09
N PRO A 65 -7.46 16.41 0.02
CA PRO A 65 -6.82 15.18 0.49
C PRO A 65 -7.83 14.05 0.80
N ALA A 66 -9.00 14.38 1.30
CA ALA A 66 -10.03 13.38 1.61
C ALA A 66 -10.51 12.62 0.37
N PHE A 67 -10.67 13.31 -0.77
CA PHE A 67 -11.09 12.68 -2.01
C PHE A 67 -9.98 11.80 -2.59
N TYR A 68 -8.73 12.26 -2.56
CA TYR A 68 -7.59 11.44 -2.97
C TYR A 68 -7.41 10.19 -2.10
N ASN A 69 -7.62 10.32 -0.79
CA ASN A 69 -7.61 9.18 0.12
C ASN A 69 -8.69 8.15 -0.25
N SER A 70 -9.89 8.59 -0.65
CA SER A 70 -10.96 7.68 -1.09
C SER A 70 -10.60 6.95 -2.39
N ILE A 71 -9.92 7.62 -3.32
CA ILE A 71 -9.41 7.00 -4.56
C ILE A 71 -8.37 5.92 -4.24
N LEU A 72 -7.39 6.24 -3.40
CA LEU A 72 -6.34 5.29 -3.00
C LEU A 72 -6.93 4.09 -2.24
N ALA A 73 -7.89 4.34 -1.34
CA ALA A 73 -8.61 3.27 -0.64
C ALA A 73 -9.41 2.37 -1.60
N ALA A 74 -10.05 2.93 -2.63
CA ALA A 74 -10.76 2.16 -3.65
C ALA A 74 -9.80 1.28 -4.46
N ILE A 75 -8.63 1.83 -4.87
CA ILE A 75 -7.60 1.06 -5.58
C ILE A 75 -7.03 -0.06 -4.69
N ALA A 76 -6.69 0.24 -3.44
CA ALA A 76 -6.22 -0.75 -2.46
C ALA A 76 -7.27 -1.82 -2.14
N GLY A 77 -8.56 -1.47 -2.27
CA GLY A 77 -9.70 -2.37 -2.15
C GLY A 77 -9.94 -3.26 -3.36
N GLY A 78 -9.18 -3.08 -4.46
CA GLY A 78 -9.27 -3.91 -5.66
C GLY A 78 -9.97 -3.26 -6.87
N ALA A 79 -10.47 -2.02 -6.78
CA ALA A 79 -10.96 -1.28 -7.94
C ALA A 79 -9.77 -0.82 -8.79
N THR A 80 -9.51 -1.50 -9.90
CA THR A 80 -8.31 -1.24 -10.72
C THR A 80 -8.59 -0.52 -12.02
N ARG A 81 -9.85 -0.46 -12.45
CA ARG A 81 -10.25 0.22 -13.69
C ARG A 81 -10.89 1.57 -13.39
N LEU A 82 -10.76 2.50 -14.32
CA LEU A 82 -11.27 3.87 -14.19
C LEU A 82 -12.75 3.91 -13.74
N ASN A 83 -13.60 3.12 -14.36
CA ASN A 83 -15.03 3.06 -14.04
C ASN A 83 -15.31 2.42 -12.67
N GLU A 84 -14.55 1.40 -12.29
CA GLU A 84 -14.67 0.74 -10.97
C GLU A 84 -14.29 1.71 -9.85
N ILE A 85 -13.18 2.44 -10.02
CA ILE A 85 -12.72 3.46 -9.08
C ILE A 85 -13.77 4.58 -9.01
N ALA A 86 -14.25 5.09 -10.16
CA ALA A 86 -15.25 6.14 -10.22
C ALA A 86 -16.54 5.76 -9.47
N GLN A 87 -17.02 4.54 -9.66
CA GLN A 87 -18.17 3.99 -8.96
C GLN A 87 -17.92 3.88 -7.46
N ALA A 88 -16.74 3.38 -7.05
CA ALA A 88 -16.39 3.22 -5.64
C ALA A 88 -16.32 4.54 -4.87
N VAL A 89 -15.85 5.63 -5.52
CA VAL A 89 -15.74 6.95 -4.89
C VAL A 89 -16.92 7.87 -5.16
N GLY A 90 -17.94 7.40 -5.91
CA GLY A 90 -19.17 8.17 -6.17
C GLY A 90 -18.96 9.37 -7.10
N THR A 91 -18.07 9.27 -8.11
CA THR A 91 -17.80 10.35 -9.07
C THR A 91 -17.92 9.89 -10.52
N GLU A 92 -17.92 10.84 -11.45
CA GLU A 92 -17.86 10.55 -12.87
C GLU A 92 -16.44 10.19 -13.34
N SER A 93 -16.32 9.21 -14.24
CA SER A 93 -15.02 8.82 -14.80
C SER A 93 -14.29 9.97 -15.51
N SER A 94 -15.03 10.92 -16.06
CA SER A 94 -14.49 12.14 -16.71
C SER A 94 -13.70 13.00 -15.74
N LYS A 95 -14.20 13.17 -14.51
CA LYS A 95 -13.54 13.96 -13.45
C LYS A 95 -12.39 13.19 -12.81
N LEU A 96 -12.55 11.87 -12.62
CA LEU A 96 -11.55 11.03 -11.97
C LEU A 96 -10.19 11.03 -12.69
N GLY A 97 -10.20 11.19 -14.02
CA GLY A 97 -8.96 11.25 -14.82
C GLY A 97 -7.98 12.34 -14.36
N PHE A 98 -8.48 13.50 -13.95
CA PHE A 98 -7.67 14.59 -13.39
C PHE A 98 -6.98 14.18 -12.08
N TYR A 99 -7.73 13.60 -11.16
CA TYR A 99 -7.21 13.16 -9.84
C TYR A 99 -6.17 12.03 -9.97
N LEU A 100 -6.45 11.05 -10.85
CA LEU A 100 -5.49 9.98 -11.15
C LEU A 100 -4.23 10.53 -11.85
N GLY A 101 -4.36 11.58 -12.66
CA GLY A 101 -3.23 12.31 -13.24
C GLY A 101 -2.31 12.85 -12.16
N ASN A 102 -2.84 13.59 -11.20
CA ASN A 102 -2.06 14.17 -10.10
C ASN A 102 -1.39 13.08 -9.24
N LEU A 103 -2.12 11.99 -8.90
CA LEU A 103 -1.54 10.87 -8.16
C LEU A 103 -0.40 10.18 -8.91
N ARG A 104 -0.47 10.15 -10.25
CA ARG A 104 0.62 9.62 -11.09
C ARG A 104 1.82 10.55 -11.13
N GLU A 105 1.61 11.86 -11.21
CA GLU A 105 2.67 12.86 -11.15
C GLU A 105 3.43 12.81 -9.82
N LEU A 106 2.72 12.56 -8.71
CA LEU A 106 3.31 12.33 -7.40
C LEU A 106 3.96 10.94 -7.25
N GLY A 107 3.86 10.07 -8.25
CA GLY A 107 4.40 8.70 -8.19
C GLY A 107 3.63 7.74 -7.27
N LEU A 108 2.45 8.12 -6.79
CA LEU A 108 1.65 7.31 -5.86
C LEU A 108 0.79 6.26 -6.56
N VAL A 109 0.44 6.50 -7.82
CA VAL A 109 -0.34 5.59 -8.65
C VAL A 109 0.39 5.32 -9.95
N ALA A 110 0.48 4.06 -10.34
CA ALA A 110 0.92 3.63 -11.64
C ALA A 110 -0.27 3.15 -12.48
N GLN A 111 -0.18 3.37 -13.80
CA GLN A 111 -1.12 2.81 -14.77
C GLN A 111 -0.38 1.79 -15.62
N GLU A 112 -0.77 0.54 -15.53
CA GLU A 112 -0.17 -0.57 -16.28
C GLU A 112 -1.09 -0.97 -17.43
N LYS A 113 -0.51 -1.22 -18.60
CA LYS A 113 -1.23 -1.77 -19.73
C LYS A 113 -1.11 -3.29 -19.69
N PRO A 114 -2.22 -4.04 -19.73
CA PRO A 114 -2.14 -5.50 -19.83
C PRO A 114 -1.30 -5.92 -21.05
N VAL A 115 -0.35 -6.83 -20.83
CA VAL A 115 0.45 -7.41 -21.90
C VAL A 115 -0.40 -8.48 -22.59
N GLY A 116 -0.79 -8.29 -23.86
CA GLY A 116 -1.49 -9.30 -24.65
C GLY A 116 -2.44 -8.73 -25.72
N LYS A 117 -2.71 -9.54 -26.77
CA LYS A 117 -3.69 -9.23 -27.82
C LYS A 117 -5.10 -9.39 -27.24
N GLY A 118 -5.74 -8.31 -26.85
CA GLY A 118 -7.10 -8.30 -26.28
C GLY A 118 -7.25 -7.54 -24.98
N GLY A 119 -6.16 -6.94 -24.48
CA GLY A 119 -6.20 -6.09 -23.30
C GLY A 119 -7.11 -4.87 -23.50
N SER A 120 -7.91 -4.54 -22.49
CA SER A 120 -8.72 -3.32 -22.42
C SER A 120 -7.88 -2.12 -22.89
N ARG A 121 -8.49 -1.23 -23.73
CA ARG A 121 -7.87 0.04 -24.15
C ARG A 121 -7.46 0.92 -22.96
N HIS A 122 -7.99 0.64 -21.79
CA HIS A 122 -7.74 1.38 -20.55
C HIS A 122 -6.92 0.49 -19.64
N GLY A 123 -5.70 0.94 -19.28
CA GLY A 123 -4.83 0.25 -18.35
C GLY A 123 -5.46 0.09 -16.96
N VAL A 124 -4.87 -0.76 -16.15
CA VAL A 124 -5.23 -0.92 -14.74
C VAL A 124 -4.41 0.02 -13.87
N TYR A 125 -5.04 0.58 -12.85
CA TYR A 125 -4.40 1.45 -11.87
C TYR A 125 -4.01 0.62 -10.65
N ARG A 126 -2.84 0.92 -10.09
CA ARG A 126 -2.38 0.40 -8.81
C ARG A 126 -1.68 1.47 -8.00
N ILE A 127 -1.62 1.31 -6.70
CA ILE A 127 -0.75 2.13 -5.86
C ILE A 127 0.70 1.72 -6.16
N ALA A 128 1.55 2.71 -6.44
CA ALA A 128 2.95 2.48 -6.84
C ALA A 128 3.88 2.30 -5.64
N ASP A 129 3.60 3.00 -4.54
CA ASP A 129 4.31 2.86 -3.27
C ASP A 129 3.71 1.71 -2.45
N GLU A 130 4.51 0.72 -2.10
CA GLU A 130 4.05 -0.52 -1.45
C GLU A 130 3.61 -0.27 0.01
N MET A 131 4.27 0.63 0.74
CA MET A 131 3.86 1.00 2.08
C MET A 131 2.50 1.70 2.06
N PHE A 132 2.27 2.58 1.08
CA PHE A 132 0.96 3.19 0.87
C PHE A 132 -0.09 2.16 0.46
N ALA A 133 0.26 1.19 -0.41
CA ALA A 133 -0.64 0.10 -0.79
C ALA A 133 -1.06 -0.73 0.43
N PHE A 134 -0.12 -1.08 1.30
CA PHE A 134 -0.38 -1.76 2.57
C PHE A 134 -1.26 -0.89 3.49
N TRP A 135 -0.88 0.37 3.68
CA TRP A 135 -1.59 1.30 4.54
C TRP A 135 -3.05 1.46 4.12
N PHE A 136 -3.30 1.80 2.85
CA PHE A 136 -4.66 1.99 2.34
C PHE A 136 -5.49 0.70 2.29
N ARG A 137 -4.85 -0.46 2.22
CA ARG A 137 -5.54 -1.75 2.28
C ARG A 137 -6.08 -2.07 3.67
N PHE A 138 -5.31 -1.76 4.71
CA PHE A 138 -5.60 -2.24 6.06
C PHE A 138 -6.03 -1.14 7.04
N LEU A 139 -5.30 -0.04 7.12
CA LEU A 139 -5.45 0.93 8.20
C LEU A 139 -6.75 1.73 8.19
N PRO A 140 -7.31 2.18 7.06
CA PRO A 140 -8.56 2.95 7.06
C PRO A 140 -9.71 2.22 7.75
N SER A 141 -9.79 0.89 7.58
CA SER A 141 -10.83 0.05 8.22
C SER A 141 -10.56 -0.22 9.71
N CYS A 142 -9.34 0.04 10.18
CA CYS A 142 -8.90 -0.25 11.55
C CYS A 142 -8.82 1.00 12.45
N ARG A 143 -9.10 2.20 11.94
CA ARG A 143 -8.93 3.47 12.67
C ARG A 143 -9.57 3.49 14.06
N ASN A 144 -10.81 3.03 14.17
CA ASN A 144 -11.49 3.01 15.47
C ASN A 144 -10.80 2.07 16.47
N LEU A 145 -10.32 0.91 16.01
CA LEU A 145 -9.61 -0.04 16.87
C LEU A 145 -8.25 0.51 17.29
N ILE A 146 -7.54 1.17 16.38
CA ILE A 146 -6.28 1.86 16.65
C ILE A 146 -6.50 2.96 17.71
N ALA A 147 -7.53 3.79 17.54
CA ALA A 147 -7.88 4.83 18.49
C ALA A 147 -8.28 4.30 19.88
N MET A 148 -8.84 3.09 19.95
CA MET A 148 -9.15 2.39 21.19
C MET A 148 -7.92 1.75 21.87
N GLY A 149 -6.74 1.80 21.24
CA GLY A 149 -5.51 1.23 21.79
C GLY A 149 -5.42 -0.30 21.75
N VAL A 150 -6.22 -0.96 20.90
CA VAL A 150 -6.25 -2.44 20.78
C VAL A 150 -5.43 -2.91 19.56
N ALA A 151 -4.21 -2.39 19.42
CA ALA A 151 -3.33 -2.61 18.26
C ALA A 151 -3.04 -4.10 18.01
N GLU A 152 -2.71 -4.88 19.05
CA GLU A 152 -2.41 -6.30 18.92
C GLU A 152 -3.60 -7.09 18.38
N ARG A 153 -4.76 -6.86 18.95
CA ARG A 153 -6.01 -7.48 18.48
C ARG A 153 -6.33 -7.06 17.04
N THR A 154 -6.07 -5.80 16.71
CA THR A 154 -6.26 -5.28 15.33
C THR A 154 -5.37 -6.01 14.35
N TYR A 155 -4.09 -6.22 14.68
CA TYR A 155 -3.19 -7.00 13.85
C TYR A 155 -3.69 -8.44 13.69
N ASP A 156 -3.95 -9.14 14.79
CA ASP A 156 -4.27 -10.57 14.80
C ASP A 156 -5.62 -10.89 14.10
N GLU A 157 -6.62 -10.01 14.22
CA GLU A 157 -7.96 -10.24 13.64
C GLU A 157 -8.14 -9.63 12.24
N ARG A 158 -7.43 -8.56 11.90
CA ARG A 158 -7.71 -7.78 10.68
C ARG A 158 -6.60 -7.81 9.64
N ILE A 159 -5.34 -7.93 10.06
CA ILE A 159 -4.17 -7.85 9.17
C ILE A 159 -3.62 -9.25 8.91
N ALA A 160 -3.20 -9.97 9.94
CA ALA A 160 -2.53 -11.26 9.82
C ALA A 160 -3.30 -12.28 8.94
N PRO A 161 -4.63 -12.45 9.05
CA PRO A 161 -5.36 -13.42 8.23
C PRO A 161 -5.42 -13.10 6.73
N ARG A 162 -5.06 -11.87 6.33
CA ARG A 162 -5.09 -11.38 4.94
C ARG A 162 -3.73 -11.04 4.39
N LEU A 163 -2.70 -11.21 5.19
CA LEU A 163 -1.34 -10.80 4.86
C LEU A 163 -0.78 -11.63 3.69
N ASP A 164 -1.02 -12.93 3.70
CA ASP A 164 -0.56 -13.84 2.63
C ASP A 164 -1.22 -13.51 1.28
N GLU A 165 -2.54 -13.26 1.28
CA GLU A 165 -3.27 -12.86 0.07
C GLU A 165 -2.70 -11.55 -0.49
N TRP A 166 -2.52 -10.54 0.36
CA TRP A 166 -1.95 -9.26 -0.05
C TRP A 166 -0.52 -9.42 -0.56
N PHE A 167 0.30 -10.20 0.15
CA PHE A 167 1.70 -10.42 -0.19
C PHE A 167 1.87 -11.19 -1.50
N GLY A 168 0.95 -12.06 -1.86
CA GLY A 168 0.99 -12.78 -3.14
C GLY A 168 1.18 -11.85 -4.34
N HIS A 169 0.42 -10.75 -4.39
CA HIS A 169 0.53 -9.75 -5.44
C HIS A 169 1.84 -8.94 -5.39
N VAL A 170 2.32 -8.65 -4.19
CA VAL A 170 3.60 -7.96 -3.98
C VAL A 170 4.75 -8.85 -4.40
N PHE A 171 4.70 -10.14 -4.05
CA PHE A 171 5.73 -11.12 -4.38
C PHE A 171 5.87 -11.33 -5.89
N GLU A 172 4.77 -11.38 -6.64
CA GLU A 172 4.84 -11.41 -8.11
C GLU A 172 5.66 -10.23 -8.67
N ARG A 173 5.44 -9.03 -8.15
CA ARG A 173 6.19 -7.83 -8.58
C ARG A 173 7.67 -7.93 -8.23
N ILE A 174 7.99 -8.35 -7.01
CA ILE A 174 9.38 -8.58 -6.58
C ILE A 174 10.07 -9.58 -7.53
N CYS A 175 9.41 -10.68 -7.87
CA CYS A 175 9.93 -11.67 -8.80
C CYS A 175 10.13 -11.09 -10.21
N MET A 176 9.17 -10.31 -10.71
CA MET A 176 9.27 -9.67 -12.03
C MET A 176 10.40 -8.64 -12.10
N GLU A 177 10.60 -7.87 -11.05
CA GLU A 177 11.73 -6.94 -10.96
C GLU A 177 13.06 -7.68 -10.91
N TYR A 178 13.15 -8.70 -10.08
CA TYR A 178 14.36 -9.53 -10.00
C TYR A 178 14.74 -10.13 -11.37
N LEU A 179 13.77 -10.64 -12.12
CA LEU A 179 14.02 -11.19 -13.45
C LEU A 179 14.51 -10.14 -14.45
N LYS A 180 14.04 -8.90 -14.35
CA LYS A 180 14.53 -7.80 -15.22
C LYS A 180 16.00 -7.46 -15.00
N PHE A 181 16.51 -7.66 -13.79
CA PHE A 181 17.92 -7.41 -13.47
C PHE A 181 18.85 -8.57 -13.80
N GLN A 182 18.32 -9.75 -14.16
CA GLN A 182 19.10 -10.94 -14.51
C GLN A 182 19.30 -11.09 -16.04
N VAL A 183 18.61 -10.27 -16.84
CA VAL A 183 18.72 -10.23 -18.31
C VAL A 183 19.56 -9.03 -18.75
#